data_e9fd2ba5b0f838cccfd19f9ab00bda32
#
_entry.id   e9fd2ba5b0f838cccfd19f9ab00bda32
#
_cell.length_a   1.000
_cell.length_b   1.000
_cell.length_c   1.000
_cell.angle_alpha   90.00
_cell.angle_beta   90.00
_cell.angle_gamma   90.00
#
_symmetry.space_group_name_H-M   'P 1'
#
loop_
_entity.id
_entity.type
_entity.pdbx_description
1 polymer ?
#
loop_
_entity_poly.entity_id
_entity_poly.type
_entity_poly.pdbx_seq_one_letter_code
_entity_poly.pdbx_strand_id
1 'polypeptide(L)'
;MELNKTLSLLGACLMAFSACNTSHNSSDDNFNDTVASALAGGGNIALDQMQWTREPMAYSISGDSLSITTAAHTDLWQRTYYHFRNDNAPVFQMQTDEQYFSFVVKTDFSQSHRRFDQCGVVMYLDSDNWLKASVEYENEEFQHLGSVVTNNGYSDWATTAIPADVKTMWYRFSRRADDYCIECSRDGSNFSQMRICHIPAAAGRISFGVYACSPEESSFTALFTDFSISECMWKAHDGQQPDEE
;
A
#
# COMPACT_ATOMS: atom_id res chain seq x y z
N MET A 1 58.96 -17.41 58.17
CA MET A 1 59.67 -16.14 57.84
C MET A 1 58.74 -15.34 56.98
N GLU A 2 58.22 -14.36 57.60
CA GLU A 2 57.38 -13.23 57.21
C GLU A 2 56.16 -13.40 56.28
N LEU A 3 55.04 -13.24 56.94
CA LEU A 3 53.70 -12.92 56.45
C LEU A 3 53.69 -11.45 55.97
N ASN A 4 53.24 -11.19 54.77
CA ASN A 4 52.78 -9.85 54.44
C ASN A 4 51.29 -9.93 54.07
N LYS A 5 50.49 -9.35 54.93
CA LYS A 5 49.05 -9.07 54.74
C LYS A 5 48.91 -7.85 53.88
N THR A 6 48.25 -7.97 52.78
CA THR A 6 47.76 -6.78 52.02
C THR A 6 46.23 -6.72 52.13
N LEU A 7 45.80 -5.61 52.71
CA LEU A 7 44.40 -5.23 52.95
C LEU A 7 43.76 -4.80 51.62
N SER A 8 42.67 -5.45 51.22
CA SER A 8 41.88 -5.08 50.08
C SER A 8 40.78 -4.10 50.50
N LEU A 9 40.86 -2.85 50.03
CA LEU A 9 39.78 -1.86 50.13
C LEU A 9 38.72 -2.16 49.07
N LEU A 10 37.50 -2.50 49.53
CA LEU A 10 36.31 -2.52 48.71
C LEU A 10 35.87 -1.04 48.46
N GLY A 11 36.09 -0.55 47.25
CA GLY A 11 35.49 0.68 46.78
C GLY A 11 34.09 0.38 46.22
N ALA A 12 33.05 0.80 46.91
CA ALA A 12 31.69 0.80 46.38
C ALA A 12 31.53 1.90 45.35
N CYS A 13 31.41 1.51 44.10
CA CYS A 13 31.10 2.42 43.03
C CYS A 13 29.56 2.55 42.94
N LEU A 14 28.98 3.64 43.45
CA LEU A 14 27.59 4.01 43.20
C LEU A 14 27.50 4.49 41.75
N MET A 15 26.92 3.64 40.89
CA MET A 15 26.48 4.09 39.57
C MET A 15 25.13 4.80 39.74
N ALA A 16 25.12 6.12 39.64
CA ALA A 16 23.94 6.91 39.46
C ALA A 16 23.38 6.63 38.04
N PHE A 17 22.27 5.87 37.95
CA PHE A 17 21.47 5.81 36.73
C PHE A 17 20.79 7.16 36.53
N SER A 18 21.35 7.98 35.65
CA SER A 18 20.66 9.14 35.11
C SER A 18 19.60 8.60 34.15
N ALA A 19 18.33 8.63 34.56
CA ALA A 19 17.21 8.39 33.67
C ALA A 19 17.16 9.56 32.67
N CYS A 20 17.70 9.34 31.47
CA CYS A 20 17.36 10.20 30.34
C CYS A 20 15.88 10.01 30.03
N ASN A 21 15.07 10.92 30.53
CA ASN A 21 13.74 11.17 29.98
C ASN A 21 13.94 11.70 28.57
N THR A 22 13.93 10.80 27.57
CA THR A 22 13.66 11.19 26.20
C THR A 22 12.20 11.58 26.14
N SER A 23 11.92 12.87 26.23
CA SER A 23 10.66 13.42 25.80
C SER A 23 10.49 13.05 24.31
N HIS A 24 9.68 12.04 24.01
CA HIS A 24 9.07 11.88 22.71
C HIS A 24 8.31 13.19 22.45
N ASN A 25 8.86 14.03 21.59
CA ASN A 25 8.09 15.09 20.96
C ASN A 25 7.00 14.39 20.14
N SER A 26 5.78 14.40 20.65
CA SER A 26 4.59 13.99 19.92
C SER A 26 4.30 15.02 18.84
N SER A 27 4.86 14.80 17.64
CA SER A 27 4.38 15.44 16.40
C SER A 27 3.07 14.80 15.90
N ASP A 28 2.51 13.86 16.66
CA ASP A 28 1.32 13.08 16.30
C ASP A 28 -0.01 13.68 16.81
N ASP A 29 0.01 14.78 17.55
CA ASP A 29 -1.19 15.35 18.20
C ASP A 29 -2.23 15.96 17.24
N ASN A 30 -2.02 15.91 15.91
CA ASN A 30 -2.97 16.38 14.90
C ASN A 30 -3.20 15.38 13.74
N PHE A 31 -2.92 14.09 13.95
CA PHE A 31 -3.26 13.10 12.94
C PHE A 31 -4.80 12.93 12.87
N ASN A 32 -5.39 13.31 11.75
CA ASN A 32 -6.80 13.06 11.46
C ASN A 32 -6.90 11.76 10.65
N ASP A 33 -7.40 10.68 11.27
CA ASP A 33 -7.61 9.41 10.59
C ASP A 33 -8.73 9.55 9.55
N THR A 34 -8.34 9.63 8.29
CA THR A 34 -9.25 9.82 7.16
C THR A 34 -10.22 8.64 7.01
N VAL A 35 -9.78 7.41 7.32
CA VAL A 35 -10.62 6.20 7.23
C VAL A 35 -11.67 6.21 8.33
N ALA A 36 -11.29 6.47 9.58
CA ALA A 36 -12.24 6.59 10.69
C ALA A 36 -13.30 7.66 10.39
N SER A 37 -12.87 8.80 9.86
CA SER A 37 -13.77 9.89 9.46
C SER A 37 -14.70 9.49 8.31
N ALA A 38 -14.20 8.78 7.30
CA ALA A 38 -14.99 8.31 6.18
C ALA A 38 -16.02 7.24 6.60
N LEU A 39 -15.63 6.30 7.46
CA LEU A 39 -16.55 5.29 8.01
C LEU A 39 -17.69 5.95 8.79
N ALA A 40 -17.40 6.93 9.65
CA ALA A 40 -18.40 7.69 10.38
C ALA A 40 -19.30 8.53 9.46
N GLY A 41 -18.79 8.97 8.31
CA GLY A 41 -19.46 9.80 7.30
C GLY A 41 -20.25 9.04 6.25
N GLY A 42 -20.37 7.70 6.35
CA GLY A 42 -21.11 6.87 5.39
C GLY A 42 -20.29 6.37 4.21
N GLY A 43 -18.97 6.35 4.33
CA GLY A 43 -18.04 5.67 3.43
C GLY A 43 -17.51 6.50 2.26
N ASN A 44 -17.88 7.77 2.12
CA ASN A 44 -17.36 8.64 1.08
C ASN A 44 -15.97 9.16 1.45
N ILE A 45 -15.05 9.16 0.49
CA ILE A 45 -13.69 9.68 0.62
C ILE A 45 -13.62 11.05 -0.06
N ALA A 46 -13.20 12.06 0.69
CA ALA A 46 -12.86 13.35 0.11
C ALA A 46 -11.39 13.30 -0.37
N LEU A 47 -11.17 13.47 -1.66
CA LEU A 47 -9.82 13.35 -2.26
C LEU A 47 -8.83 14.41 -1.77
N ASP A 48 -9.30 15.53 -1.24
CA ASP A 48 -8.48 16.57 -0.61
C ASP A 48 -7.89 16.13 0.75
N GLN A 49 -8.35 15.01 1.30
CA GLN A 49 -7.79 14.37 2.49
C GLN A 49 -6.69 13.36 2.17
N MET A 50 -6.51 13.02 0.89
CA MET A 50 -5.43 12.17 0.42
C MET A 50 -4.19 13.02 0.09
N GLN A 51 -3.03 12.40 0.10
CA GLN A 51 -1.76 13.10 -0.15
C GLN A 51 -0.85 12.30 -1.07
N TRP A 52 0.03 13.01 -1.76
CA TRP A 52 1.06 12.41 -2.57
C TRP A 52 2.24 11.95 -1.72
N THR A 53 2.64 10.70 -1.84
CA THR A 53 3.97 10.25 -1.42
C THR A 53 5.00 10.64 -2.47
N ARG A 54 4.63 10.50 -3.75
CA ARG A 54 5.36 11.01 -4.91
C ARG A 54 4.36 11.63 -5.87
N GLU A 55 4.43 12.93 -6.02
CA GLU A 55 3.53 13.68 -6.89
C GLU A 55 3.94 13.50 -8.36
N PRO A 56 3.02 13.17 -9.28
CA PRO A 56 3.32 13.11 -10.71
C PRO A 56 3.53 14.51 -11.30
N MET A 57 4.16 14.58 -12.47
CA MET A 57 4.31 15.85 -13.20
C MET A 57 2.97 16.43 -13.67
N ALA A 58 1.96 15.59 -13.89
CA ALA A 58 0.63 16.02 -14.33
C ALA A 58 -0.45 15.13 -13.70
N TYR A 59 -1.41 15.78 -13.08
CA TYR A 59 -2.64 15.17 -12.54
C TYR A 59 -3.76 16.19 -12.50
N SER A 60 -4.99 15.72 -12.33
CA SER A 60 -6.12 16.58 -11.99
C SER A 60 -7.09 15.88 -11.01
N ILE A 61 -7.65 16.66 -10.11
CA ILE A 61 -8.75 16.24 -9.25
C ILE A 61 -9.98 17.07 -9.64
N SER A 62 -11.09 16.37 -9.92
CA SER A 62 -12.36 17.01 -10.30
C SER A 62 -13.50 16.27 -9.60
N GLY A 63 -14.08 16.90 -8.57
CA GLY A 63 -15.06 16.24 -7.71
C GLY A 63 -14.43 15.04 -6.99
N ASP A 64 -14.99 13.87 -7.21
CA ASP A 64 -14.58 12.57 -6.68
C ASP A 64 -13.69 11.75 -7.65
N SER A 65 -13.16 12.39 -8.69
CA SER A 65 -12.35 11.75 -9.72
C SER A 65 -10.91 12.28 -9.69
N LEU A 66 -9.95 11.36 -9.84
CA LEU A 66 -8.52 11.64 -9.97
C LEU A 66 -8.02 11.12 -11.31
N SER A 67 -7.33 11.96 -12.08
CA SER A 67 -6.53 11.51 -13.23
C SER A 67 -5.04 11.69 -12.96
N ILE A 68 -4.24 10.69 -13.33
CA ILE A 68 -2.77 10.70 -13.23
C ILE A 68 -2.19 10.47 -14.62
N THR A 69 -1.37 11.40 -15.11
CA THR A 69 -0.57 11.18 -16.31
C THR A 69 0.79 10.62 -15.91
N THR A 70 1.11 9.42 -16.36
CA THR A 70 2.35 8.73 -16.02
C THR A 70 3.55 9.36 -16.74
N ALA A 71 4.73 9.17 -16.19
CA ALA A 71 6.00 9.46 -16.85
C ALA A 71 6.72 8.16 -17.20
N ALA A 72 7.51 8.21 -18.27
CA ALA A 72 8.37 7.08 -18.67
C ALA A 72 9.33 6.69 -17.56
N HIS A 73 9.68 5.41 -17.50
CA HIS A 73 10.64 4.81 -16.55
C HIS A 73 10.23 4.94 -15.09
N THR A 74 8.91 4.96 -14.83
CA THR A 74 8.34 4.91 -13.48
C THR A 74 7.85 3.50 -13.17
N ASP A 75 8.11 3.01 -11.95
CA ASP A 75 7.70 1.67 -11.51
C ASP A 75 7.78 1.53 -9.98
N LEU A 76 7.24 0.42 -9.47
CA LEU A 76 7.47 -0.14 -8.14
C LEU A 76 7.93 -1.60 -8.32
N TRP A 77 9.22 -1.85 -8.12
CA TRP A 77 9.83 -3.17 -8.16
C TRP A 77 11.07 -3.26 -7.29
N GLN A 78 11.22 -4.36 -6.54
CA GLN A 78 12.39 -4.58 -5.68
C GLN A 78 13.04 -5.93 -5.96
N ARG A 79 14.23 -5.89 -6.51
CA ARG A 79 15.25 -6.94 -6.67
C ARG A 79 14.84 -8.23 -7.37
N THR A 80 13.84 -8.94 -6.87
CA THR A 80 13.53 -10.33 -7.22
C THR A 80 13.74 -10.64 -8.69
N TYR A 81 14.58 -11.64 -9.01
CA TYR A 81 14.96 -12.13 -10.32
C TYR A 81 15.70 -11.10 -11.20
N TYR A 82 15.16 -9.90 -11.38
CA TYR A 82 15.71 -8.86 -12.28
C TYR A 82 16.84 -8.04 -11.66
N HIS A 83 17.07 -8.13 -10.35
CA HIS A 83 18.13 -7.48 -9.58
C HIS A 83 18.11 -5.93 -9.57
N PHE A 84 17.22 -5.27 -10.29
CA PHE A 84 17.06 -3.83 -10.21
C PHE A 84 16.11 -3.42 -9.09
N ARG A 85 16.15 -2.15 -8.74
CA ARG A 85 15.21 -1.48 -7.85
C ARG A 85 14.62 -0.29 -8.58
N ASN A 86 13.31 -0.17 -8.52
CA ASN A 86 12.61 1.00 -8.97
C ASN A 86 11.52 1.34 -7.97
N ASP A 87 11.52 2.58 -7.48
CA ASP A 87 10.63 3.08 -6.44
C ASP A 87 10.30 4.54 -6.72
N ASN A 88 9.78 4.82 -7.91
CA ASN A 88 9.53 6.17 -8.38
C ASN A 88 8.14 6.39 -8.97
N ALA A 89 7.26 5.39 -8.95
CA ALA A 89 5.89 5.56 -9.38
C ALA A 89 5.13 6.57 -8.51
N PRO A 90 4.30 7.45 -9.06
CA PRO A 90 3.38 8.28 -8.30
C PRO A 90 2.45 7.45 -7.43
N VAL A 91 2.28 7.86 -6.17
CA VAL A 91 1.39 7.22 -5.19
C VAL A 91 0.56 8.30 -4.51
N PHE A 92 -0.77 8.19 -4.61
CA PHE A 92 -1.74 9.05 -3.95
C PHE A 92 -2.51 8.26 -2.91
N GLN A 93 -2.38 8.62 -1.64
CA GLN A 93 -2.83 7.76 -0.55
C GLN A 93 -3.33 8.52 0.67
N MET A 94 -4.09 7.82 1.49
CA MET A 94 -4.50 8.21 2.82
C MET A 94 -3.80 7.37 3.88
N GLN A 95 -3.80 7.83 5.13
CA GLN A 95 -3.24 7.12 6.27
C GLN A 95 -4.34 6.73 7.24
N THR A 96 -4.15 5.59 7.93
CA THR A 96 -5.10 5.13 8.94
C THR A 96 -4.44 4.24 10.00
N ASP A 97 -4.99 4.30 11.21
CA ASP A 97 -4.76 3.34 12.29
C ASP A 97 -5.85 2.25 12.34
N GLU A 98 -6.95 2.39 11.52
CA GLU A 98 -8.02 1.41 11.45
C GLU A 98 -7.50 0.04 11.00
N GLN A 99 -7.86 -0.99 11.78
CA GLN A 99 -7.36 -2.36 11.58
C GLN A 99 -8.29 -3.21 10.70
N TYR A 100 -9.57 -2.81 10.57
CA TYR A 100 -10.60 -3.60 9.89
C TYR A 100 -11.44 -2.70 8.98
N PHE A 101 -11.11 -2.69 7.70
CA PHE A 101 -11.86 -1.92 6.69
C PHE A 101 -11.70 -2.50 5.31
N SER A 102 -12.54 -2.04 4.38
CA SER A 102 -12.40 -2.28 2.95
C SER A 102 -12.42 -0.96 2.19
N PHE A 103 -11.47 -0.77 1.30
CA PHE A 103 -11.37 0.35 0.36
C PHE A 103 -11.69 -0.14 -1.04
N VAL A 104 -12.56 0.57 -1.75
CA VAL A 104 -12.91 0.28 -3.13
C VAL A 104 -12.57 1.47 -4.01
N VAL A 105 -12.06 1.19 -5.21
CA VAL A 105 -11.81 2.18 -6.25
C VAL A 105 -11.98 1.53 -7.63
N LYS A 106 -12.49 2.29 -8.59
CA LYS A 106 -12.50 1.96 -10.01
C LYS A 106 -11.32 2.60 -10.70
N THR A 107 -10.63 1.81 -11.53
CA THR A 107 -9.57 2.28 -12.41
C THR A 107 -10.00 2.21 -13.86
N ASP A 108 -9.68 3.22 -14.65
CA ASP A 108 -9.77 3.23 -16.12
C ASP A 108 -8.37 3.38 -16.69
N PHE A 109 -7.94 2.36 -17.41
CA PHE A 109 -6.64 2.24 -18.08
C PHE A 109 -6.79 2.13 -19.59
N SER A 110 -7.89 2.66 -20.14
CA SER A 110 -8.20 2.60 -21.56
C SER A 110 -7.14 3.25 -22.47
N GLN A 111 -6.34 4.15 -21.91
CA GLN A 111 -5.25 4.83 -22.63
C GLN A 111 -3.90 4.11 -22.50
N SER A 112 -3.79 3.02 -21.73
CA SER A 112 -2.57 2.20 -21.71
C SER A 112 -2.35 1.57 -23.09
N HIS A 113 -1.11 1.62 -23.58
CA HIS A 113 -0.80 1.24 -24.95
C HIS A 113 0.63 0.70 -25.12
N ARG A 114 1.43 0.75 -24.08
CA ARG A 114 2.79 0.25 -24.05
C ARG A 114 2.92 -0.80 -22.97
N ARG A 115 3.78 -1.77 -23.22
CA ARG A 115 4.05 -2.86 -22.27
C ARG A 115 4.32 -2.32 -20.88
N PHE A 116 3.69 -2.93 -19.88
CA PHE A 116 3.74 -2.57 -18.47
C PHE A 116 3.09 -1.23 -18.07
N ASP A 117 2.48 -0.46 -18.99
CA ASP A 117 1.60 0.64 -18.59
C ASP A 117 0.55 0.09 -17.63
N GLN A 118 0.44 0.67 -16.43
CA GLN A 118 -0.40 0.11 -15.36
C GLN A 118 -0.91 1.17 -14.40
N CYS A 119 -2.08 0.89 -13.83
CA CYS A 119 -2.62 1.64 -12.70
C CYS A 119 -3.50 0.74 -11.83
N GLY A 120 -3.59 1.05 -10.54
CA GLY A 120 -4.34 0.23 -9.61
C GLY A 120 -4.29 0.72 -8.17
N VAL A 121 -4.53 -0.22 -7.26
CA VAL A 121 -4.45 0.03 -5.81
C VAL A 121 -3.04 -0.25 -5.30
N VAL A 122 -2.70 0.43 -4.22
CA VAL A 122 -1.41 0.28 -3.54
C VAL A 122 -1.58 0.48 -2.04
N MET A 123 -0.89 -0.30 -1.24
CA MET A 123 -0.53 0.01 0.14
C MET A 123 0.99 0.19 0.15
N TYR A 124 1.46 1.37 0.53
CA TYR A 124 2.86 1.72 0.45
C TYR A 124 3.32 2.30 1.78
N LEU A 125 4.19 1.58 2.49
CA LEU A 125 4.81 2.05 3.72
C LEU A 125 6.16 2.73 3.43
N ASP A 126 7.02 1.99 2.75
CA ASP A 126 8.37 2.40 2.34
C ASP A 126 8.80 1.60 1.11
N SER A 127 10.04 1.85 0.64
CA SER A 127 10.59 1.18 -0.56
C SER A 127 10.71 -0.34 -0.44
N ASP A 128 10.80 -0.86 0.77
CA ASP A 128 11.04 -2.28 1.04
C ASP A 128 9.76 -3.04 1.47
N ASN A 129 8.65 -2.30 1.76
CA ASN A 129 7.41 -2.89 2.27
C ASN A 129 6.18 -2.21 1.64
N TRP A 130 5.57 -2.89 0.67
CA TRP A 130 4.38 -2.42 -0.04
C TRP A 130 3.67 -3.56 -0.76
N LEU A 131 2.42 -3.33 -1.13
CA LEU A 131 1.70 -4.20 -2.06
C LEU A 131 0.97 -3.35 -3.09
N LYS A 132 0.86 -3.86 -4.32
CA LYS A 132 0.07 -3.26 -5.41
C LYS A 132 -0.74 -4.31 -6.14
N ALA A 133 -1.86 -3.89 -6.75
CA ALA A 133 -2.59 -4.69 -7.72
C ALA A 133 -3.06 -3.79 -8.87
N SER A 134 -2.94 -4.31 -10.09
CA SER A 134 -3.20 -3.56 -11.32
C SER A 134 -3.55 -4.47 -12.48
N VAL A 135 -4.03 -3.86 -13.57
CA VAL A 135 -3.89 -4.42 -14.90
C VAL A 135 -2.67 -3.79 -15.54
N GLU A 136 -1.78 -4.61 -16.07
CA GLU A 136 -0.56 -4.25 -16.78
C GLU A 136 -0.73 -4.56 -18.26
N TYR A 137 -0.66 -3.56 -19.13
CA TYR A 137 -0.77 -3.76 -20.56
C TYR A 137 0.38 -4.61 -21.09
N GLU A 138 0.11 -5.62 -21.90
CA GLU A 138 1.14 -6.41 -22.57
C GLU A 138 1.14 -6.16 -24.08
N ASN A 139 -0.01 -6.34 -24.75
CA ASN A 139 -0.18 -6.15 -26.18
C ASN A 139 -1.67 -6.00 -26.55
N GLU A 140 -1.99 -5.97 -27.84
CA GLU A 140 -3.36 -5.83 -28.33
C GLU A 140 -4.26 -7.06 -28.10
N GLU A 141 -3.70 -8.21 -27.75
CA GLU A 141 -4.44 -9.45 -27.55
C GLU A 141 -4.77 -9.68 -26.07
N PHE A 142 -3.82 -9.41 -25.16
CA PHE A 142 -3.97 -9.65 -23.75
C PHE A 142 -3.18 -8.66 -22.89
N GLN A 143 -3.51 -8.64 -21.62
CA GLN A 143 -2.85 -7.88 -20.56
C GLN A 143 -2.84 -8.71 -19.28
N HIS A 144 -2.04 -8.32 -18.31
CA HIS A 144 -1.88 -9.04 -17.06
C HIS A 144 -2.68 -8.38 -15.94
N LEU A 145 -3.68 -9.08 -15.41
CA LEU A 145 -4.26 -8.76 -14.12
C LEU A 145 -3.34 -9.34 -13.05
N GLY A 146 -2.70 -8.51 -12.26
CA GLY A 146 -1.64 -8.94 -11.38
C GLY A 146 -1.61 -8.25 -10.04
N SER A 147 -0.79 -8.81 -9.15
CA SER A 147 -0.45 -8.22 -7.86
C SER A 147 1.02 -8.46 -7.53
N VAL A 148 1.62 -7.49 -6.85
CA VAL A 148 2.98 -7.60 -6.31
C VAL A 148 2.93 -7.32 -4.82
N VAL A 149 3.56 -8.20 -4.05
CA VAL A 149 3.80 -7.98 -2.61
C VAL A 149 5.30 -7.85 -2.40
N THR A 150 5.72 -6.79 -1.78
CA THR A 150 7.13 -6.57 -1.43
C THR A 150 7.29 -6.59 0.08
N ASN A 151 8.06 -7.54 0.56
CA ASN A 151 8.45 -7.68 1.95
C ASN A 151 9.97 -7.63 2.06
N ASN A 152 10.48 -6.77 2.95
CA ASN A 152 11.91 -6.61 3.19
C ASN A 152 12.73 -6.41 1.89
N GLY A 153 12.15 -5.68 0.92
CA GLY A 153 12.78 -5.33 -0.33
C GLY A 153 12.91 -6.45 -1.36
N TYR A 154 12.03 -7.45 -1.32
CA TYR A 154 11.89 -8.47 -2.35
C TYR A 154 10.44 -8.55 -2.82
N SER A 155 10.24 -8.36 -4.13
CA SER A 155 8.93 -8.39 -4.78
C SER A 155 8.52 -9.81 -5.15
N ASP A 156 7.28 -10.16 -4.84
CA ASP A 156 6.61 -11.41 -5.22
C ASP A 156 5.45 -11.06 -6.15
N TRP A 157 5.51 -11.48 -7.40
CA TRP A 157 4.58 -11.11 -8.47
C TRP A 157 3.77 -12.31 -8.95
N ALA A 158 2.45 -12.14 -9.02
CA ALA A 158 1.52 -13.13 -9.56
C ALA A 158 0.60 -12.47 -10.59
N THR A 159 0.35 -13.15 -11.71
CA THR A 159 -0.47 -12.64 -12.82
C THR A 159 -1.43 -13.67 -13.38
N THR A 160 -2.51 -13.17 -13.98
CA THR A 160 -3.43 -13.92 -14.83
C THR A 160 -3.66 -13.12 -16.11
N ALA A 161 -3.57 -13.79 -17.27
CA ALA A 161 -3.87 -13.13 -18.54
C ALA A 161 -5.38 -12.85 -18.64
N ILE A 162 -5.71 -11.63 -19.04
CA ILE A 162 -7.08 -11.20 -19.35
C ILE A 162 -7.11 -10.55 -20.73
N PRO A 163 -8.28 -10.52 -21.42
CA PRO A 163 -8.40 -9.88 -22.73
C PRO A 163 -8.02 -8.40 -22.71
N ALA A 164 -7.36 -7.91 -23.77
CA ALA A 164 -6.94 -6.52 -23.90
C ALA A 164 -8.09 -5.53 -24.09
N ASP A 165 -9.30 -5.99 -24.39
CA ASP A 165 -10.52 -5.18 -24.47
C ASP A 165 -11.11 -4.79 -23.11
N VAL A 166 -10.67 -5.40 -22.01
CA VAL A 166 -10.97 -4.93 -20.65
C VAL A 166 -10.26 -3.61 -20.44
N LYS A 167 -10.99 -2.54 -20.15
CA LYS A 167 -10.45 -1.18 -20.02
C LYS A 167 -10.66 -0.56 -18.66
N THR A 168 -11.46 -1.19 -17.81
CA THR A 168 -11.73 -0.74 -16.45
C THR A 168 -11.71 -1.92 -15.49
N MET A 169 -11.34 -1.65 -14.23
CA MET A 169 -11.35 -2.64 -13.16
C MET A 169 -11.67 -1.96 -11.83
N TRP A 170 -12.54 -2.55 -11.04
CA TRP A 170 -12.70 -2.19 -9.64
C TRP A 170 -11.78 -3.06 -8.80
N TYR A 171 -11.11 -2.46 -7.84
CA TYR A 171 -10.35 -3.16 -6.81
C TYR A 171 -10.99 -2.94 -5.46
N ARG A 172 -11.01 -3.99 -4.65
CA ARG A 172 -11.31 -3.92 -3.24
C ARG A 172 -10.09 -4.38 -2.46
N PHE A 173 -9.54 -3.46 -1.68
CA PHE A 173 -8.44 -3.69 -0.77
C PHE A 173 -9.02 -3.78 0.63
N SER A 174 -8.88 -4.93 1.30
CA SER A 174 -9.38 -5.17 2.64
C SER A 174 -8.23 -5.42 3.60
N ARG A 175 -8.32 -4.85 4.79
CA ARG A 175 -7.37 -5.02 5.89
C ARG A 175 -8.02 -5.78 7.04
N ARG A 176 -7.27 -6.74 7.63
CA ARG A 176 -7.51 -7.38 8.93
C ARG A 176 -6.18 -7.43 9.67
N ALA A 177 -5.97 -6.50 10.62
CA ALA A 177 -4.70 -6.30 11.32
C ALA A 177 -3.53 -6.09 10.33
N ASP A 178 -2.58 -7.00 10.24
CA ASP A 178 -1.45 -6.98 9.30
C ASP A 178 -1.61 -7.96 8.11
N ASP A 179 -2.83 -8.49 7.94
CA ASP A 179 -3.25 -9.29 6.80
C ASP A 179 -4.09 -8.48 5.80
N TYR A 180 -3.91 -8.78 4.52
CA TYR A 180 -4.53 -8.05 3.43
C TYR A 180 -5.14 -8.99 2.41
N CYS A 181 -6.34 -8.63 1.94
CA CYS A 181 -6.99 -9.26 0.80
C CYS A 181 -7.19 -8.23 -0.31
N ILE A 182 -6.80 -8.60 -1.53
CA ILE A 182 -7.15 -7.84 -2.73
C ILE A 182 -8.12 -8.66 -3.55
N GLU A 183 -9.20 -8.02 -3.95
CA GLU A 183 -10.21 -8.57 -4.85
C GLU A 183 -10.39 -7.63 -6.03
N CYS A 184 -10.82 -8.18 -7.16
CA CYS A 184 -11.15 -7.40 -8.35
C CYS A 184 -12.55 -7.68 -8.85
N SER A 185 -13.12 -6.71 -9.59
CA SER A 185 -14.44 -6.83 -10.21
C SER A 185 -14.46 -6.09 -11.55
N ARG A 186 -15.18 -6.65 -12.53
CA ARG A 186 -15.42 -5.99 -13.83
C ARG A 186 -16.70 -5.14 -13.83
N ASP A 187 -17.57 -5.32 -12.85
CA ASP A 187 -18.88 -4.67 -12.77
C ASP A 187 -19.11 -3.85 -11.50
N GLY A 188 -18.11 -3.83 -10.58
CA GLY A 188 -18.19 -3.13 -9.30
C GLY A 188 -19.08 -3.79 -8.24
N SER A 189 -19.65 -4.96 -8.55
CA SER A 189 -20.60 -5.68 -7.69
C SER A 189 -20.12 -7.08 -7.33
N ASN A 190 -19.61 -7.82 -8.31
CA ASN A 190 -19.14 -9.19 -8.13
C ASN A 190 -17.62 -9.19 -8.02
N PHE A 191 -17.12 -9.32 -6.79
CA PHE A 191 -15.70 -9.35 -6.50
C PHE A 191 -15.14 -10.75 -6.40
N SER A 192 -13.96 -10.97 -6.98
CA SER A 192 -13.21 -12.22 -6.92
C SER A 192 -11.84 -11.99 -6.29
N GLN A 193 -11.43 -12.88 -5.40
CA GLN A 193 -10.14 -12.81 -4.73
C GLN A 193 -8.99 -12.92 -5.75
N MET A 194 -8.07 -11.98 -5.66
CA MET A 194 -6.78 -11.99 -6.39
C MET A 194 -5.65 -12.48 -5.50
N ARG A 195 -5.58 -11.97 -4.27
CA ARG A 195 -4.48 -12.24 -3.36
C ARG A 195 -4.89 -12.10 -1.90
N ILE A 196 -4.35 -12.99 -1.07
CA ILE A 196 -4.23 -12.80 0.37
C ILE A 196 -2.73 -12.74 0.67
N CYS A 197 -2.31 -11.82 1.52
CA CYS A 197 -0.92 -11.68 1.93
C CYS A 197 -0.80 -11.09 3.34
N HIS A 198 0.36 -11.34 3.94
CA HIS A 198 0.76 -10.81 5.23
C HIS A 198 1.96 -9.87 5.05
N ILE A 199 1.93 -8.70 5.70
CA ILE A 199 3.03 -7.73 5.67
C ILE A 199 3.38 -7.35 7.12
N PRO A 200 4.38 -8.00 7.73
CA PRO A 200 4.73 -7.79 9.14
C PRO A 200 5.05 -6.34 9.49
N ALA A 201 5.58 -5.56 8.53
CA ALA A 201 5.88 -4.14 8.72
C ALA A 201 4.62 -3.26 8.84
N ALA A 202 3.43 -3.80 8.51
CA ALA A 202 2.17 -3.07 8.42
C ALA A 202 1.22 -3.34 9.59
N ALA A 203 1.73 -3.77 10.74
CA ALA A 203 0.94 -4.05 11.94
C ALA A 203 0.33 -2.80 12.61
N GLY A 204 0.92 -1.61 12.37
CA GLY A 204 0.47 -0.33 12.91
C GLY A 204 -0.28 0.53 11.90
N ARG A 205 0.02 1.84 11.91
CA ARG A 205 -0.47 2.80 10.91
C ARG A 205 0.00 2.42 9.53
N ILE A 206 -0.92 2.44 8.57
CA ILE A 206 -0.62 2.19 7.16
C ILE A 206 -0.98 3.38 6.28
N SER A 207 -0.41 3.38 5.07
CA SER A 207 -0.79 4.29 3.99
C SER A 207 -1.23 3.48 2.79
N PHE A 208 -2.39 3.78 2.21
CA PHE A 208 -2.94 3.07 1.06
C PHE A 208 -3.71 4.01 0.14
N GLY A 209 -3.90 3.62 -1.09
CA GLY A 209 -4.61 4.41 -2.10
C GLY A 209 -4.39 3.87 -3.50
N VAL A 210 -3.98 4.75 -4.42
CA VAL A 210 -3.83 4.44 -5.84
C VAL A 210 -2.47 4.84 -6.38
N TYR A 211 -2.07 4.19 -7.47
CA TYR A 211 -0.84 4.48 -8.20
C TYR A 211 -1.03 4.30 -9.70
N ALA A 212 -0.16 4.92 -10.49
CA ALA A 212 -0.02 4.66 -11.92
C ALA A 212 1.44 4.80 -12.35
N CYS A 213 1.88 3.99 -13.33
CA CYS A 213 3.24 4.08 -13.84
C CYS A 213 3.37 3.55 -15.26
N SER A 214 4.47 3.95 -15.92
CA SER A 214 4.91 3.49 -17.24
C SER A 214 6.38 3.07 -17.16
N PRO A 215 6.68 1.77 -16.95
CA PRO A 215 8.04 1.28 -16.81
C PRO A 215 8.92 1.45 -18.06
N GLU A 216 8.32 1.41 -19.25
CA GLU A 216 9.02 1.66 -20.51
C GLU A 216 8.94 3.13 -20.95
N GLU A 217 9.42 3.43 -22.15
CA GLU A 217 9.29 4.76 -22.79
C GLU A 217 7.84 4.99 -23.22
N SER A 218 7.03 5.40 -22.27
CA SER A 218 5.58 5.59 -22.42
C SER A 218 5.04 6.65 -21.47
N SER A 219 3.85 7.12 -21.78
CA SER A 219 3.02 7.96 -20.91
C SER A 219 1.56 7.74 -21.26
N PHE A 220 0.71 7.48 -20.29
CA PHE A 220 -0.74 7.41 -20.47
C PHE A 220 -1.45 8.11 -19.31
N THR A 221 -2.73 8.41 -19.48
CA THR A 221 -3.55 8.97 -18.40
C THR A 221 -4.44 7.88 -17.83
N ALA A 222 -4.23 7.56 -16.56
CA ALA A 222 -5.09 6.70 -15.74
C ALA A 222 -6.19 7.55 -15.10
N LEU A 223 -7.43 7.05 -15.05
CA LEU A 223 -8.53 7.68 -14.34
C LEU A 223 -9.00 6.79 -13.18
N PHE A 224 -9.23 7.40 -12.01
CA PHE A 224 -9.73 6.75 -10.81
C PHE A 224 -11.03 7.41 -10.36
N THR A 225 -12.04 6.57 -10.08
CA THR A 225 -13.37 6.99 -9.60
C THR A 225 -13.89 6.01 -8.55
N ASP A 226 -15.09 6.23 -8.04
CA ASP A 226 -15.78 5.33 -7.11
C ASP A 226 -14.99 5.05 -5.82
N PHE A 227 -14.25 6.05 -5.32
CA PHE A 227 -13.53 5.94 -4.06
C PHE A 227 -14.49 5.78 -2.89
N SER A 228 -14.42 4.65 -2.21
CA SER A 228 -15.25 4.39 -1.05
C SER A 228 -14.55 3.55 0.00
N ILE A 229 -15.02 3.69 1.24
CA ILE A 229 -14.55 2.92 2.39
C ILE A 229 -15.75 2.29 3.09
N SER A 230 -15.58 1.12 3.66
CA SER A 230 -16.61 0.43 4.43
C SER A 230 -15.99 -0.39 5.55
N GLU A 231 -16.81 -0.90 6.44
CA GLU A 231 -16.42 -2.02 7.30
C GLU A 231 -15.81 -3.16 6.47
N CYS A 232 -14.96 -3.97 7.08
CA CYS A 232 -14.23 -5.00 6.36
C CYS A 232 -15.16 -6.01 5.67
N MET A 233 -15.10 -6.02 4.34
CA MET A 233 -15.89 -6.90 3.48
C MET A 233 -15.23 -8.27 3.25
N TRP A 234 -13.98 -8.43 3.65
CA TRP A 234 -13.27 -9.70 3.51
C TRP A 234 -13.83 -10.72 4.51
N LYS A 235 -14.49 -11.75 3.98
CA LYS A 235 -15.12 -12.81 4.75
C LYS A 235 -14.28 -14.08 4.70
N ALA A 236 -14.31 -14.85 5.78
CA ALA A 236 -13.73 -16.18 5.80
C ALA A 236 -14.39 -17.08 4.74
N HIS A 237 -13.63 -18.03 4.21
CA HIS A 237 -14.18 -19.12 3.42
C HIS A 237 -15.04 -20.03 4.31
N ASP A 238 -16.00 -20.74 3.71
CA ASP A 238 -16.89 -21.67 4.42
C ASP A 238 -16.07 -22.64 5.28
N GLY A 239 -16.43 -22.73 6.56
CA GLY A 239 -15.75 -23.59 7.53
C GLY A 239 -14.42 -23.07 8.08
N GLN A 240 -14.00 -21.88 7.66
CA GLN A 240 -12.84 -21.18 8.22
C GLN A 240 -13.34 -19.91 8.90
N GLN A 241 -13.09 -19.77 10.18
CA GLN A 241 -13.35 -18.52 10.88
C GLN A 241 -12.01 -17.79 11.01
N PRO A 242 -11.95 -16.50 10.66
CA PRO A 242 -10.84 -15.67 11.09
C PRO A 242 -10.85 -15.68 12.63
N ASP A 243 -9.69 -15.49 13.22
CA ASP A 243 -9.59 -15.37 14.67
C ASP A 243 -10.64 -14.37 15.16
N GLU A 244 -11.33 -14.72 16.25
CA GLU A 244 -12.30 -13.82 16.85
C GLU A 244 -11.55 -12.57 17.35
N GLU A 245 -12.09 -11.43 17.03
CA GLU A 245 -11.61 -10.10 17.45
C GLU A 245 -11.77 -9.89 18.96
#